data_8e50df6a83c183d5462a3ae1319cc7e8
#
_entry.id   8e50df6a83c183d5462a3ae1319cc7e8
#
_cell.length_a   1.000
_cell.length_b   1.000
_cell.length_c   1.000
_cell.angle_alpha   90.00
_cell.angle_beta   90.00
_cell.angle_gamma   90.00
#
_symmetry.space_group_name_H-M   'P 1'
#
loop_
_entity.id
_entity.type
_entity.pdbx_description
1 polymer ?
#
loop_
_entity_poly.entity_id
_entity_poly.type
_entity_poly.pdbx_seq_one_letter_code
_entity_poly.pdbx_strand_id
1 'polypeptide(L)'
;MDMKKRLYIINGLLVVLLMTTVACESWISVEPTDRLTEDEVFSSQKGFLQSLNGVYAEMNNTQVYGGNLSVGIIDVLAQYYDGGPDNSYSYYYYSKYDYTATSAKATFANIWAKMYSLISSVNIILEKCDQASFLVPQYQKMVKGEALALRAMFHLDLLRLFGPVMSVESTALAIPYVTVADQSIQDILTADEVIHRIISDLAQASELLAASDPILTDGVKAVPAEGDNLDFCYRQYRLNYFAVQVLLARAHLWKGNRQEALSIAKDAIAKAGPLFPFAAASTATGAYPDRMFSSEVMFALYNTNRINMYRRYFAPTLETRNILSFAGTLDAGRIPELYDSQNDLRYKMWSASAEGDNDLIFNKYEDVVVKDGSTIHYCYMMPLIRLSELYLIAAECETDFRQAVDYLNTIRYRRSCPDLSPKDADELQLDITREFRKEVIGEGQMFYFYKRHAMQNIPNGSAMSGDMNMLLKNYVVPIPDSETDNRL
;
A
#
# COMPACT_ATOMS: atom_id res chain seq x y z
N MET A 1 36.33 40.90 65.81
CA MET A 1 35.19 39.98 65.67
C MET A 1 35.73 38.58 65.88
N ASP A 2 35.27 37.94 66.95
CA ASP A 2 35.84 36.71 67.49
C ASP A 2 35.83 35.56 66.49
N MET A 3 36.91 34.81 66.34
CA MET A 3 37.10 33.72 65.37
C MET A 3 35.99 32.65 65.53
N LYS A 4 35.47 32.44 66.72
CA LYS A 4 34.33 31.54 67.01
C LYS A 4 33.05 32.05 66.36
N LYS A 5 32.76 33.33 66.33
CA LYS A 5 31.55 33.90 65.67
C LYS A 5 31.61 33.76 64.16
N ARG A 6 32.80 33.86 63.53
CA ARG A 6 32.99 33.62 62.12
C ARG A 6 32.74 32.16 61.74
N LEU A 7 33.17 31.21 62.58
CA LEU A 7 32.96 29.80 62.34
C LEU A 7 31.46 29.40 62.40
N TYR A 8 30.69 29.98 63.33
CA TYR A 8 29.25 29.76 63.40
C TYR A 8 28.49 30.35 62.22
N ILE A 9 28.92 31.51 61.68
CA ILE A 9 28.31 32.11 60.52
C ILE A 9 28.62 31.29 59.27
N ILE A 10 29.84 30.79 59.08
CA ILE A 10 30.23 29.92 57.96
C ILE A 10 29.50 28.56 58.01
N ASN A 11 29.37 27.95 59.18
CA ASN A 11 28.61 26.70 59.32
C ASN A 11 27.10 26.92 59.10
N GLY A 12 26.54 28.06 59.53
CA GLY A 12 25.15 28.41 59.22
C GLY A 12 24.90 28.61 57.74
N LEU A 13 25.83 29.31 57.04
CA LEU A 13 25.74 29.48 55.59
C LEU A 13 25.90 28.18 54.82
N LEU A 14 26.75 27.25 55.29
CA LEU A 14 26.95 25.94 54.69
C LEU A 14 25.70 25.02 54.84
N VAL A 15 25.02 25.11 56.00
CA VAL A 15 23.76 24.37 56.22
C VAL A 15 22.62 24.94 55.36
N VAL A 16 22.53 26.23 55.19
CA VAL A 16 21.55 26.88 54.30
C VAL A 16 21.84 26.50 52.82
N LEU A 17 23.12 26.47 52.43
CA LEU A 17 23.51 26.06 51.05
C LEU A 17 23.20 24.58 50.79
N LEU A 18 23.35 23.69 51.79
CA LEU A 18 23.01 22.28 51.70
C LEU A 18 21.49 22.03 51.66
N MET A 19 20.67 22.88 52.27
CA MET A 19 19.22 22.79 52.24
C MET A 19 18.64 23.26 50.89
N THR A 20 19.33 24.06 50.09
CA THR A 20 18.89 24.51 48.75
C THR A 20 19.15 23.51 47.64
N THR A 21 19.93 22.48 47.89
CA THR A 21 20.22 21.41 46.87
C THR A 21 19.24 20.22 46.87
N VAL A 22 18.32 20.17 47.82
CA VAL A 22 17.33 19.06 47.95
C VAL A 22 15.95 19.46 47.42
N ALA A 23 15.75 20.67 46.97
CA ALA A 23 14.46 21.11 46.46
C ALA A 23 14.59 21.38 44.96
N CYS A 24 14.19 20.44 44.14
CA CYS A 24 13.63 20.59 42.78
C CYS A 24 13.97 19.44 41.84
N GLU A 25 13.74 18.19 42.18
CA GLU A 25 13.55 17.16 41.16
C GLU A 25 12.13 17.18 40.58
N SER A 26 11.13 17.66 41.32
CA SER A 26 9.74 17.69 40.84
C SER A 26 9.37 18.91 39.99
N TRP A 27 10.28 19.88 39.80
CA TRP A 27 9.99 21.11 39.03
C TRP A 27 10.57 21.10 37.60
N ILE A 28 11.33 20.06 37.25
CA ILE A 28 11.92 19.88 35.91
C ILE A 28 11.16 18.84 35.08
N SER A 29 10.29 18.03 35.68
CA SER A 29 9.34 17.20 34.93
C SER A 29 8.11 18.02 34.54
N VAL A 30 8.28 18.92 33.58
CA VAL A 30 7.15 19.41 32.79
C VAL A 30 6.75 18.25 31.89
N GLU A 31 5.87 17.38 32.37
CA GLU A 31 5.13 16.51 31.46
C GLU A 31 4.36 17.43 30.51
N PRO A 32 4.57 17.34 29.19
CA PRO A 32 3.79 18.14 28.27
C PRO A 32 2.33 17.72 28.43
N THR A 33 1.51 18.56 29.04
CA THR A 33 0.07 18.31 29.29
C THR A 33 -0.75 18.08 28.01
N ASP A 34 -0.13 18.22 26.83
CA ASP A 34 -0.74 18.06 25.52
C ASP A 34 -0.45 16.71 24.83
N ARG A 35 0.33 15.81 25.46
CA ARG A 35 0.63 14.48 24.87
C ARG A 35 0.31 13.40 25.89
N LEU A 36 -0.60 12.49 25.50
CA LEU A 36 -0.85 11.27 26.26
C LEU A 36 0.42 10.42 26.22
N THR A 37 0.78 9.83 27.35
CA THR A 37 1.83 8.80 27.41
C THR A 37 1.36 7.55 26.67
N GLU A 38 2.30 6.71 26.27
CA GLU A 38 1.97 5.43 25.63
C GLU A 38 1.05 4.58 26.50
N ASP A 39 1.34 4.50 27.81
CA ASP A 39 0.52 3.73 28.75
C ASP A 39 -0.90 4.30 28.92
N GLU A 40 -1.06 5.63 28.88
CA GLU A 40 -2.38 6.26 28.88
C GLU A 40 -3.18 5.95 27.60
N VAL A 41 -2.54 5.99 26.43
CA VAL A 41 -3.19 5.62 25.18
C VAL A 41 -3.68 4.19 25.22
N PHE A 42 -2.84 3.24 25.62
CA PHE A 42 -3.17 1.82 25.65
C PHE A 42 -3.90 1.35 26.91
N SER A 43 -4.36 2.28 27.77
CA SER A 43 -5.20 1.96 28.94
C SER A 43 -6.67 1.68 28.60
N SER A 44 -7.11 1.87 27.33
CA SER A 44 -8.50 1.73 26.93
C SER A 44 -8.64 1.12 25.53
N GLN A 45 -9.77 0.44 25.29
CA GLN A 45 -10.13 -0.07 23.96
C GLN A 45 -10.09 1.02 22.88
N LYS A 46 -10.59 2.22 23.21
CA LYS A 46 -10.57 3.37 22.29
C LYS A 46 -9.15 3.75 21.88
N GLY A 47 -8.19 3.68 22.80
CA GLY A 47 -6.79 3.97 22.51
C GLY A 47 -6.17 3.00 21.49
N PHE A 48 -6.47 1.70 21.60
CA PHE A 48 -6.05 0.72 20.61
C PHE A 48 -6.60 1.01 19.21
N LEU A 49 -7.91 1.34 19.13
CA LEU A 49 -8.54 1.69 17.86
C LEU A 49 -7.98 2.99 17.28
N GLN A 50 -7.70 4.00 18.12
CA GLN A 50 -7.07 5.25 17.70
C GLN A 50 -5.65 5.02 17.20
N SER A 51 -4.88 4.15 17.84
CA SER A 51 -3.52 3.79 17.39
C SER A 51 -3.53 3.09 16.04
N LEU A 52 -4.44 2.13 15.81
CA LEU A 52 -4.65 1.54 14.48
C LEU A 52 -5.07 2.60 13.45
N ASN A 53 -6.00 3.50 13.81
CA ASN A 53 -6.41 4.60 12.92
C ASN A 53 -5.23 5.50 12.57
N GLY A 54 -4.33 5.74 13.52
CA GLY A 54 -3.09 6.48 13.31
C GLY A 54 -2.21 5.82 12.25
N VAL A 55 -2.05 4.49 12.29
CA VAL A 55 -1.29 3.75 11.27
C VAL A 55 -1.94 3.90 9.88
N TYR A 56 -3.27 3.69 9.76
CA TYR A 56 -3.97 3.87 8.48
C TYR A 56 -3.92 5.32 7.98
N ALA A 57 -3.95 6.32 8.88
CA ALA A 57 -3.79 7.72 8.51
C ALA A 57 -2.38 8.01 7.97
N GLU A 58 -1.34 7.48 8.63
CA GLU A 58 0.06 7.63 8.23
C GLU A 58 0.39 6.90 6.91
N MET A 59 -0.35 5.84 6.56
CA MET A 59 -0.26 5.21 5.24
C MET A 59 -0.64 6.14 4.09
N ASN A 60 -1.44 7.20 4.35
CA ASN A 60 -1.76 8.22 3.35
C ASN A 60 -0.60 9.19 3.04
N ASN A 61 0.54 9.05 3.71
CA ASN A 61 1.72 9.84 3.41
C ASN A 61 2.17 9.61 1.96
N THR A 62 2.56 10.70 1.27
CA THR A 62 2.99 10.64 -0.14
C THR A 62 4.26 9.83 -0.37
N GLN A 63 5.07 9.64 0.68
CA GLN A 63 6.27 8.78 0.59
C GLN A 63 5.92 7.30 0.40
N VAL A 64 4.73 6.88 0.84
CA VAL A 64 4.26 5.48 0.76
C VAL A 64 2.95 5.38 -0.03
N TYR A 65 1.88 4.82 0.49
CA TYR A 65 0.66 4.48 -0.25
C TYR A 65 -0.17 5.71 -0.70
N GLY A 66 0.00 6.88 -0.06
CA GLY A 66 -0.62 8.13 -0.53
C GLY A 66 0.06 8.73 -1.78
N GLY A 67 1.08 8.07 -2.33
CA GLY A 67 1.80 8.55 -3.49
C GLY A 67 2.74 7.50 -4.11
N ASN A 68 3.98 7.38 -3.61
CA ASN A 68 5.06 6.66 -4.27
C ASN A 68 4.80 5.16 -4.47
N LEU A 69 4.12 4.48 -3.54
CA LEU A 69 3.83 3.04 -3.59
C LEU A 69 2.47 2.71 -4.23
N SER A 70 1.77 3.68 -4.78
CA SER A 70 0.50 3.50 -5.47
C SER A 70 0.53 4.12 -6.88
N VAL A 71 0.34 5.41 -7.00
CA VAL A 71 0.16 6.12 -8.27
C VAL A 71 1.47 6.70 -8.85
N GLY A 72 2.50 6.85 -8.01
CA GLY A 72 3.72 7.60 -8.33
C GLY A 72 4.86 6.71 -8.83
N ILE A 73 5.97 6.74 -8.09
CA ILE A 73 7.25 6.14 -8.51
C ILE A 73 7.14 4.65 -8.88
N ILE A 74 6.35 3.87 -8.14
CA ILE A 74 6.20 2.44 -8.43
C ILE A 74 5.57 2.17 -9.80
N ASP A 75 4.64 3.01 -10.25
CA ASP A 75 4.02 2.89 -11.56
C ASP A 75 4.93 3.44 -12.67
N VAL A 76 5.82 4.40 -12.35
CA VAL A 76 6.92 4.80 -13.26
C VAL A 76 7.89 3.63 -13.47
N LEU A 77 8.27 2.92 -12.41
CA LEU A 77 9.10 1.70 -12.53
C LEU A 77 8.40 0.61 -13.34
N ALA A 78 7.06 0.57 -13.34
CA ALA A 78 6.27 -0.34 -14.19
C ALA A 78 6.17 0.12 -15.66
N GLN A 79 6.84 1.22 -16.02
CA GLN A 79 6.82 1.75 -17.39
C GLN A 79 5.40 2.07 -17.89
N TYR A 80 4.55 2.61 -17.02
CA TYR A 80 3.28 3.16 -17.46
C TYR A 80 3.45 4.53 -18.08
N TYR A 81 4.30 5.38 -17.49
CA TYR A 81 4.36 6.80 -17.81
C TYR A 81 5.66 7.18 -18.52
N ASP A 82 5.56 8.21 -19.32
CA ASP A 82 6.73 8.80 -19.99
C ASP A 82 7.64 9.48 -18.95
N GLY A 83 8.86 8.98 -18.81
CA GLY A 83 9.89 9.55 -17.94
C GLY A 83 10.64 10.73 -18.57
N GLY A 84 10.33 11.07 -19.83
CA GLY A 84 10.97 12.15 -20.57
C GLY A 84 12.31 11.79 -21.22
N PRO A 85 12.81 12.71 -22.07
CA PRO A 85 14.02 12.50 -22.85
C PRO A 85 15.32 12.74 -22.05
N ASP A 86 15.30 13.52 -20.98
CA ASP A 86 16.47 13.91 -20.19
C ASP A 86 16.13 14.21 -18.71
N ASN A 87 17.16 14.53 -17.94
CA ASN A 87 17.07 14.72 -16.49
C ASN A 87 16.38 16.01 -16.03
N SER A 88 15.86 16.82 -16.93
CA SER A 88 14.95 17.92 -16.58
C SER A 88 13.55 17.44 -16.26
N TYR A 89 13.22 16.19 -16.62
CA TYR A 89 11.94 15.57 -16.31
C TYR A 89 11.96 14.92 -14.92
N SER A 90 10.91 15.13 -14.15
CA SER A 90 10.82 14.69 -12.77
C SER A 90 10.96 13.17 -12.56
N TYR A 91 10.60 12.39 -13.57
CA TYR A 91 10.56 10.93 -13.49
C TYR A 91 11.66 10.24 -14.29
N TYR A 92 12.59 10.98 -14.90
CA TYR A 92 13.61 10.47 -15.79
C TYR A 92 14.45 9.35 -15.17
N TYR A 93 15.07 9.60 -14.00
CA TYR A 93 15.94 8.62 -13.36
C TYR A 93 15.22 7.33 -12.97
N TYR A 94 13.97 7.42 -12.55
CA TYR A 94 13.15 6.25 -12.18
C TYR A 94 12.78 5.42 -13.42
N SER A 95 12.40 6.06 -14.53
CA SER A 95 12.08 5.37 -15.78
C SER A 95 13.31 4.69 -16.42
N LYS A 96 14.53 5.11 -16.06
CA LYS A 96 15.79 4.50 -16.50
C LYS A 96 16.39 3.54 -15.47
N TYR A 97 15.71 3.31 -14.32
CA TYR A 97 16.21 2.49 -13.20
C TYR A 97 17.60 2.95 -12.70
N ASP A 98 17.87 4.27 -12.79
CA ASP A 98 19.07 4.88 -12.23
C ASP A 98 18.89 5.16 -10.74
N TYR A 99 19.06 4.12 -9.95
CA TYR A 99 18.98 4.19 -8.49
C TYR A 99 20.15 4.91 -7.84
N THR A 100 21.19 5.28 -8.61
CA THR A 100 22.37 5.99 -8.10
C THR A 100 22.17 7.51 -8.09
N ALA A 101 21.20 8.02 -8.86
CA ALA A 101 20.85 9.44 -8.87
C ALA A 101 20.40 9.92 -7.47
N THR A 102 20.83 11.12 -7.07
CA THR A 102 20.56 11.68 -5.73
C THR A 102 19.07 11.72 -5.40
N SER A 103 18.21 12.12 -6.36
CA SER A 103 16.76 12.17 -6.16
C SER A 103 16.17 10.76 -5.94
N ALA A 104 16.62 9.76 -6.71
CA ALA A 104 16.17 8.40 -6.57
C ALA A 104 16.61 7.80 -5.22
N LYS A 105 17.90 7.94 -4.85
CA LYS A 105 18.40 7.52 -3.51
C LYS A 105 17.56 8.13 -2.38
N ALA A 106 17.32 9.45 -2.41
CA ALA A 106 16.53 10.13 -1.38
C ALA A 106 15.10 9.60 -1.31
N THR A 107 14.46 9.38 -2.46
CA THR A 107 13.08 8.86 -2.50
C THR A 107 12.98 7.46 -1.90
N PHE A 108 13.88 6.53 -2.28
CA PHE A 108 13.84 5.17 -1.77
C PHE A 108 14.27 5.08 -0.29
N ALA A 109 15.19 5.93 0.17
CA ALA A 109 15.51 6.07 1.58
C ALA A 109 14.31 6.56 2.41
N ASN A 110 13.54 7.52 1.89
CA ASN A 110 12.33 7.99 2.54
C ASN A 110 11.22 6.92 2.58
N ILE A 111 11.05 6.13 1.52
CA ILE A 111 10.12 4.99 1.51
C ILE A 111 10.53 4.00 2.60
N TRP A 112 11.79 3.60 2.63
CA TRP A 112 12.34 2.67 3.63
C TRP A 112 12.07 3.16 5.06
N ALA A 113 12.53 4.36 5.37
CA ALA A 113 12.37 4.95 6.71
C ALA A 113 10.89 5.03 7.14
N LYS A 114 10.00 5.47 6.22
CA LYS A 114 8.57 5.56 6.53
C LYS A 114 7.92 4.20 6.75
N MET A 115 8.27 3.20 5.94
CA MET A 115 7.76 1.84 6.09
C MET A 115 8.17 1.22 7.42
N TYR A 116 9.44 1.36 7.83
CA TYR A 116 9.89 0.87 9.13
C TYR A 116 9.31 1.65 10.32
N SER A 117 9.03 2.95 10.15
CA SER A 117 8.28 3.73 11.14
C SER A 117 6.84 3.18 11.33
N LEU A 118 6.17 2.80 10.24
CA LEU A 118 4.84 2.15 10.31
C LEU A 118 4.92 0.78 10.98
N ILE A 119 5.95 -0.03 10.67
CA ILE A 119 6.20 -1.33 11.30
C ILE A 119 6.42 -1.16 12.81
N SER A 120 7.22 -0.19 13.23
CA SER A 120 7.44 0.11 14.65
C SER A 120 6.13 0.45 15.36
N SER A 121 5.30 1.32 14.77
CA SER A 121 3.98 1.67 15.33
C SER A 121 3.07 0.43 15.47
N VAL A 122 3.08 -0.46 14.49
CA VAL A 122 2.31 -1.72 14.54
C VAL A 122 2.85 -2.67 15.61
N ASN A 123 4.18 -2.76 15.77
CA ASN A 123 4.79 -3.61 16.79
C ASN A 123 4.43 -3.15 18.21
N ILE A 124 4.36 -1.83 18.47
CA ILE A 124 3.85 -1.29 19.74
C ILE A 124 2.41 -1.77 19.99
N ILE A 125 1.53 -1.66 18.99
CA ILE A 125 0.13 -2.12 19.12
C ILE A 125 0.08 -3.61 19.44
N LEU A 126 0.89 -4.44 18.79
CA LEU A 126 0.95 -5.89 19.02
C LEU A 126 1.41 -6.21 20.44
N GLU A 127 2.50 -5.59 20.90
CA GLU A 127 3.03 -5.78 22.25
C GLU A 127 2.02 -5.41 23.32
N LYS A 128 1.42 -4.22 23.22
CA LYS A 128 0.40 -3.74 24.18
C LYS A 128 -0.87 -4.60 24.11
N CYS A 129 -1.27 -5.09 22.93
CA CYS A 129 -2.45 -5.93 22.78
C CYS A 129 -2.30 -7.27 23.52
N ASP A 130 -1.10 -7.86 23.56
CA ASP A 130 -0.84 -9.09 24.29
C ASP A 130 -0.90 -8.90 25.81
N GLN A 131 -0.65 -7.69 26.29
CA GLN A 131 -0.68 -7.33 27.73
C GLN A 131 -2.07 -6.86 28.19
N ALA A 132 -2.97 -6.48 27.29
CA ALA A 132 -4.25 -5.83 27.58
C ALA A 132 -5.37 -6.83 27.95
N SER A 133 -5.37 -7.35 29.18
CA SER A 133 -6.38 -8.30 29.66
C SER A 133 -7.79 -7.71 29.82
N PHE A 134 -7.93 -6.39 29.75
CA PHE A 134 -9.23 -5.68 29.84
C PHE A 134 -9.99 -5.63 28.51
N LEU A 135 -9.32 -5.91 27.40
CA LEU A 135 -9.97 -5.92 26.09
C LEU A 135 -10.97 -7.08 25.98
N VAL A 136 -12.17 -6.80 25.48
CA VAL A 136 -13.11 -7.87 25.13
C VAL A 136 -12.47 -8.77 24.06
N PRO A 137 -12.62 -10.10 24.15
CA PRO A 137 -11.91 -11.03 23.26
C PRO A 137 -12.09 -10.77 21.76
N GLN A 138 -13.28 -10.32 21.34
CA GLN A 138 -13.55 -9.97 19.94
C GLN A 138 -12.66 -8.80 19.48
N TYR A 139 -12.59 -7.72 20.27
CA TYR A 139 -11.77 -6.56 19.94
C TYR A 139 -10.28 -6.89 19.97
N GLN A 140 -9.84 -7.66 20.98
CA GLN A 140 -8.44 -8.06 21.08
C GLN A 140 -8.01 -8.84 19.82
N LYS A 141 -8.81 -9.83 19.40
CA LYS A 141 -8.53 -10.61 18.20
C LYS A 141 -8.56 -9.75 16.93
N MET A 142 -9.53 -8.84 16.81
CA MET A 142 -9.66 -7.96 15.64
C MET A 142 -8.46 -6.99 15.55
N VAL A 143 -8.11 -6.31 16.64
CA VAL A 143 -6.96 -5.39 16.70
C VAL A 143 -5.66 -6.13 16.41
N LYS A 144 -5.43 -7.28 17.05
CA LYS A 144 -4.22 -8.09 16.82
C LYS A 144 -4.15 -8.63 15.41
N GLY A 145 -5.27 -9.10 14.85
CA GLY A 145 -5.37 -9.59 13.47
C GLY A 145 -5.05 -8.49 12.45
N GLU A 146 -5.63 -7.29 12.60
CA GLU A 146 -5.34 -6.16 11.73
C GLU A 146 -3.86 -5.71 11.85
N ALA A 147 -3.32 -5.66 13.06
CA ALA A 147 -1.93 -5.27 13.29
C ALA A 147 -0.93 -6.28 12.67
N LEU A 148 -1.15 -7.59 12.83
CA LEU A 148 -0.34 -8.62 12.17
C LEU A 148 -0.41 -8.50 10.63
N ALA A 149 -1.60 -8.28 10.09
CA ALA A 149 -1.80 -8.09 8.65
C ALA A 149 -1.08 -6.85 8.12
N LEU A 150 -1.10 -5.73 8.85
CA LEU A 150 -0.36 -4.51 8.52
C LEU A 150 1.14 -4.76 8.54
N ARG A 151 1.68 -5.41 9.59
CA ARG A 151 3.10 -5.75 9.68
C ARG A 151 3.55 -6.61 8.49
N ALA A 152 2.78 -7.61 8.18
CA ALA A 152 3.05 -8.50 7.04
C ALA A 152 2.96 -7.77 5.69
N MET A 153 1.95 -6.91 5.48
CA MET A 153 1.81 -6.10 4.26
C MET A 153 3.01 -5.18 4.06
N PHE A 154 3.44 -4.48 5.11
CA PHE A 154 4.58 -3.58 5.02
C PHE A 154 5.88 -4.32 4.69
N HIS A 155 6.14 -5.44 5.34
CA HIS A 155 7.31 -6.26 5.02
C HIS A 155 7.23 -6.91 3.62
N LEU A 156 6.02 -7.28 3.17
CA LEU A 156 5.83 -7.80 1.81
C LEU A 156 6.20 -6.75 0.76
N ASP A 157 5.76 -5.50 0.95
CA ASP A 157 6.07 -4.42 0.02
C ASP A 157 7.55 -4.03 0.05
N LEU A 158 8.18 -4.02 1.23
CA LEU A 158 9.63 -3.86 1.37
C LEU A 158 10.39 -4.99 0.67
N LEU A 159 10.00 -6.25 0.89
CA LEU A 159 10.60 -7.41 0.22
C LEU A 159 10.44 -7.32 -1.31
N ARG A 160 9.25 -6.94 -1.78
CA ARG A 160 8.97 -6.83 -3.22
C ARG A 160 9.75 -5.69 -3.88
N LEU A 161 10.04 -4.60 -3.15
CA LEU A 161 10.77 -3.45 -3.68
C LEU A 161 12.29 -3.64 -3.57
N PHE A 162 12.79 -3.93 -2.39
CA PHE A 162 14.24 -3.95 -2.06
C PHE A 162 14.87 -5.35 -2.14
N GLY A 163 14.09 -6.41 -1.98
CA GLY A 163 14.59 -7.79 -2.05
C GLY A 163 14.93 -8.24 -3.46
N PRO A 164 15.55 -9.41 -3.61
CA PRO A 164 15.90 -9.99 -4.91
C PRO A 164 14.67 -10.42 -5.72
N VAL A 165 14.90 -10.83 -6.96
CA VAL A 165 13.88 -11.51 -7.77
C VAL A 165 13.71 -12.92 -7.22
N MET A 166 12.61 -13.15 -6.50
CA MET A 166 12.38 -14.36 -5.69
C MET A 166 12.51 -15.68 -6.49
N SER A 167 12.03 -15.68 -7.74
CA SER A 167 12.10 -16.85 -8.63
C SER A 167 13.52 -17.18 -9.11
N VAL A 168 14.49 -16.29 -8.88
CA VAL A 168 15.90 -16.44 -9.33
C VAL A 168 16.85 -16.62 -8.14
N GLU A 169 16.68 -15.82 -7.08
CA GLU A 169 17.66 -15.72 -5.98
C GLU A 169 16.99 -15.68 -4.60
N SER A 170 16.12 -16.65 -4.29
CA SER A 170 15.36 -16.68 -3.03
C SER A 170 16.21 -16.74 -1.76
N THR A 171 17.44 -17.25 -1.86
CA THR A 171 18.40 -17.36 -0.74
C THR A 171 19.29 -16.15 -0.57
N ALA A 172 19.21 -15.14 -1.47
CA ALA A 172 19.94 -13.89 -1.30
C ALA A 172 19.38 -13.07 -0.14
N LEU A 173 20.24 -12.29 0.52
CA LEU A 173 19.84 -11.35 1.56
C LEU A 173 18.87 -10.30 1.00
N ALA A 174 17.85 -9.98 1.77
CA ALA A 174 16.75 -9.10 1.34
C ALA A 174 16.56 -7.92 2.29
N ILE A 175 15.85 -8.11 3.38
CA ILE A 175 15.47 -7.07 4.34
C ILE A 175 15.43 -7.62 5.78
N PRO A 176 15.53 -6.78 6.82
CA PRO A 176 15.19 -7.20 8.18
C PRO A 176 13.68 -7.41 8.32
N TYR A 177 13.29 -8.45 9.07
CA TYR A 177 11.89 -8.66 9.48
C TYR A 177 11.74 -8.28 10.94
N VAL A 178 11.25 -7.06 11.19
CA VAL A 178 11.21 -6.43 12.52
C VAL A 178 9.92 -6.76 13.23
N THR A 179 10.01 -7.39 14.40
CA THR A 179 8.87 -7.80 15.23
C THR A 179 8.81 -7.11 16.60
N VAL A 180 9.79 -6.27 16.90
CA VAL A 180 9.90 -5.51 18.14
C VAL A 180 9.86 -4.02 17.88
N ALA A 181 9.49 -3.22 18.86
CA ALA A 181 9.37 -1.76 18.75
C ALA A 181 10.61 -1.02 19.25
N ASP A 182 11.66 -1.73 19.62
CA ASP A 182 12.91 -1.14 20.08
C ASP A 182 13.79 -0.62 18.92
N GLN A 183 14.87 0.08 19.27
CA GLN A 183 15.82 0.63 18.30
C GLN A 183 17.00 -0.34 18.00
N SER A 184 16.87 -1.61 18.33
CA SER A 184 17.90 -2.61 18.09
C SER A 184 18.05 -2.87 16.59
N ILE A 185 19.30 -3.00 16.14
CA ILE A 185 19.61 -3.36 14.75
C ILE A 185 19.23 -4.84 14.55
N GLN A 186 18.29 -5.08 13.66
CA GLN A 186 17.84 -6.43 13.31
C GLN A 186 18.64 -6.96 12.12
N ASP A 187 18.92 -8.27 12.09
CA ASP A 187 19.64 -8.90 10.98
C ASP A 187 18.89 -8.81 9.66
N ILE A 188 19.62 -8.62 8.58
CA ILE A 188 19.06 -8.76 7.23
C ILE A 188 18.90 -10.25 6.95
N LEU A 189 17.69 -10.67 6.66
CA LEU A 189 17.34 -12.05 6.38
C LEU A 189 17.33 -12.33 4.88
N THR A 190 17.37 -13.61 4.52
CA THR A 190 17.17 -14.05 3.14
C THR A 190 15.72 -13.80 2.70
N ALA A 191 15.51 -13.66 1.40
CA ALA A 191 14.16 -13.44 0.86
C ALA A 191 13.20 -14.60 1.23
N ASP A 192 13.71 -15.84 1.27
CA ASP A 192 12.92 -17.01 1.68
C ASP A 192 12.52 -16.96 3.16
N GLU A 193 13.42 -16.56 4.05
CA GLU A 193 13.10 -16.38 5.47
C GLU A 193 12.08 -15.27 5.69
N VAL A 194 12.20 -14.14 4.99
CA VAL A 194 11.27 -13.02 5.09
C VAL A 194 9.88 -13.43 4.62
N ILE A 195 9.74 -14.06 3.45
CA ILE A 195 8.42 -14.46 2.93
C ILE A 195 7.75 -15.51 3.83
N HIS A 196 8.51 -16.39 4.47
CA HIS A 196 7.96 -17.34 5.45
C HIS A 196 7.36 -16.62 6.67
N ARG A 197 8.05 -15.61 7.20
CA ARG A 197 7.55 -14.80 8.34
C ARG A 197 6.31 -14.00 7.94
N ILE A 198 6.28 -13.43 6.74
CA ILE A 198 5.10 -12.74 6.18
C ILE A 198 3.90 -13.68 6.13
N ILE A 199 4.06 -14.88 5.56
CA ILE A 199 2.98 -15.88 5.47
C ILE A 199 2.52 -16.29 6.88
N SER A 200 3.44 -16.45 7.83
CA SER A 200 3.10 -16.79 9.21
C SER A 200 2.25 -15.71 9.89
N ASP A 201 2.63 -14.43 9.75
CA ASP A 201 1.84 -13.31 10.30
C ASP A 201 0.45 -13.22 9.64
N LEU A 202 0.38 -13.38 8.32
CA LEU A 202 -0.90 -13.36 7.59
C LEU A 202 -1.80 -14.55 7.96
N ALA A 203 -1.24 -15.74 8.17
CA ALA A 203 -2.01 -16.90 8.62
C ALA A 203 -2.60 -16.68 10.02
N GLN A 204 -1.81 -16.17 10.96
CA GLN A 204 -2.30 -15.81 12.30
C GLN A 204 -3.36 -14.70 12.22
N ALA A 205 -3.14 -13.67 11.39
CA ALA A 205 -4.13 -12.61 11.15
C ALA A 205 -5.45 -13.19 10.62
N SER A 206 -5.37 -14.09 9.65
CA SER A 206 -6.54 -14.78 9.07
C SER A 206 -7.34 -15.54 10.13
N GLU A 207 -6.68 -16.32 11.00
CA GLU A 207 -7.34 -17.07 12.07
C GLU A 207 -8.02 -16.12 13.07
N LEU A 208 -7.35 -15.07 13.49
CA LEU A 208 -7.89 -14.09 14.42
C LEU A 208 -9.10 -13.37 13.86
N LEU A 209 -9.01 -12.90 12.60
CA LEU A 209 -10.08 -12.17 11.92
C LEU A 209 -11.25 -13.09 11.54
N ALA A 210 -11.00 -14.35 11.19
CA ALA A 210 -12.06 -15.33 10.97
C ALA A 210 -12.97 -15.50 12.22
N ALA A 211 -12.41 -15.30 13.40
CA ALA A 211 -13.14 -15.44 14.68
C ALA A 211 -13.68 -14.10 15.23
N SER A 212 -13.39 -12.96 14.60
CA SER A 212 -13.68 -11.65 15.22
C SER A 212 -14.15 -10.56 14.25
N ASP A 213 -13.85 -10.68 12.94
CA ASP A 213 -14.16 -9.62 11.99
C ASP A 213 -15.67 -9.58 11.69
N PRO A 214 -16.35 -8.45 11.97
CA PRO A 214 -17.77 -8.30 11.72
C PRO A 214 -18.13 -8.34 10.22
N ILE A 215 -17.16 -8.21 9.32
CA ILE A 215 -17.42 -8.30 7.87
C ILE A 215 -18.04 -9.64 7.48
N LEU A 216 -17.74 -10.72 8.22
CA LEU A 216 -18.23 -12.07 7.96
C LEU A 216 -19.72 -12.25 8.31
N THR A 217 -20.25 -11.44 9.25
CA THR A 217 -21.63 -11.49 9.71
C THR A 217 -22.46 -10.31 9.20
N ASP A 218 -21.86 -9.12 9.23
CA ASP A 218 -22.57 -7.84 9.03
C ASP A 218 -22.26 -7.21 7.66
N GLY A 219 -21.29 -7.76 6.92
CA GLY A 219 -20.80 -7.19 5.66
C GLY A 219 -19.96 -5.92 5.86
N VAL A 220 -19.81 -5.16 4.79
CA VAL A 220 -18.94 -3.97 4.76
C VAL A 220 -19.46 -2.85 5.67
N LYS A 221 -20.78 -2.70 5.80
CA LYS A 221 -21.44 -1.58 6.50
C LYS A 221 -20.88 -0.20 6.11
N ALA A 222 -20.85 0.06 4.82
CA ALA A 222 -20.40 1.35 4.28
C ALA A 222 -21.37 2.51 4.59
N VAL A 223 -22.60 2.19 4.94
CA VAL A 223 -23.62 3.13 5.40
C VAL A 223 -24.15 2.62 6.74
N PRO A 224 -23.65 3.11 7.87
CA PRO A 224 -24.12 2.69 9.19
C PRO A 224 -25.58 3.07 9.41
N ALA A 225 -26.34 2.18 10.07
CA ALA A 225 -27.69 2.48 10.55
C ALA A 225 -27.62 3.11 11.96
N GLU A 226 -28.75 3.68 12.38
CA GLU A 226 -28.88 4.18 13.76
C GLU A 226 -28.68 3.04 14.77
N GLY A 227 -27.78 3.23 15.74
CA GLY A 227 -27.44 2.24 16.75
C GLY A 227 -26.32 1.27 16.36
N ASP A 228 -25.81 1.33 15.12
CA ASP A 228 -24.63 0.53 14.77
C ASP A 228 -23.39 0.97 15.56
N ASN A 229 -22.56 -0.01 15.92
CA ASN A 229 -21.24 0.27 16.47
C ASN A 229 -20.31 0.70 15.34
N LEU A 230 -19.91 1.98 15.33
CA LEU A 230 -19.05 2.55 14.30
C LEU A 230 -17.66 1.88 14.20
N ASP A 231 -17.17 1.26 15.28
CA ASP A 231 -15.92 0.51 15.26
C ASP A 231 -15.98 -0.72 14.33
N PHE A 232 -17.19 -1.21 14.06
CA PHE A 232 -17.47 -2.37 13.21
C PHE A 232 -17.96 -2.01 11.81
N CYS A 233 -18.05 -0.71 11.51
CA CYS A 233 -18.46 -0.20 10.20
C CYS A 233 -17.27 0.13 9.31
N TYR A 234 -17.54 0.40 8.04
CA TYR A 234 -16.53 0.81 7.05
C TYR A 234 -15.36 -0.18 6.92
N ARG A 235 -15.66 -1.49 6.99
CA ARG A 235 -14.63 -2.53 6.98
C ARG A 235 -13.78 -2.56 5.72
N GLN A 236 -14.20 -1.95 4.61
CA GLN A 236 -13.39 -1.76 3.40
C GLN A 236 -12.22 -0.76 3.60
N TYR A 237 -12.19 0.00 4.68
CA TYR A 237 -11.06 0.88 5.03
C TYR A 237 -10.13 0.27 6.09
N ARG A 238 -10.24 -1.04 6.27
CA ARG A 238 -9.43 -1.85 7.21
C ARG A 238 -8.90 -3.08 6.52
N LEU A 239 -7.78 -3.60 7.00
CA LEU A 239 -7.34 -4.94 6.62
C LEU A 239 -8.28 -5.97 7.24
N ASN A 240 -9.47 -6.10 6.64
CA ASN A 240 -10.48 -7.06 7.01
C ASN A 240 -10.08 -8.49 6.60
N TYR A 241 -10.88 -9.48 7.04
CA TYR A 241 -10.64 -10.89 6.75
C TYR A 241 -10.37 -11.16 5.25
N PHE A 242 -11.17 -10.62 4.35
CA PHE A 242 -11.03 -10.86 2.92
C PHE A 242 -9.79 -10.19 2.31
N ALA A 243 -9.46 -8.99 2.77
CA ALA A 243 -8.21 -8.32 2.38
C ALA A 243 -6.98 -9.15 2.80
N VAL A 244 -7.03 -9.79 3.98
CA VAL A 244 -5.96 -10.69 4.44
C VAL A 244 -5.88 -11.94 3.57
N GLN A 245 -7.00 -12.51 3.09
CA GLN A 245 -6.96 -13.62 2.13
C GLN A 245 -6.25 -13.24 0.82
N VAL A 246 -6.50 -12.02 0.30
CA VAL A 246 -5.79 -11.53 -0.90
C VAL A 246 -4.28 -11.37 -0.63
N LEU A 247 -3.91 -10.82 0.52
CA LEU A 247 -2.48 -10.71 0.90
C LEU A 247 -1.82 -12.08 1.05
N LEU A 248 -2.52 -13.09 1.62
CA LEU A 248 -2.03 -14.47 1.69
C LEU A 248 -1.83 -15.06 0.29
N ALA A 249 -2.82 -14.94 -0.60
CA ALA A 249 -2.70 -15.40 -1.98
C ALA A 249 -1.53 -14.71 -2.69
N ARG A 250 -1.37 -13.40 -2.51
CA ARG A 250 -0.27 -12.58 -3.04
C ARG A 250 1.10 -13.04 -2.51
N ALA A 251 1.20 -13.33 -1.21
CA ALA A 251 2.43 -13.82 -0.58
C ALA A 251 2.80 -15.24 -1.05
N HIS A 252 1.84 -16.15 -1.13
CA HIS A 252 2.06 -17.49 -1.68
C HIS A 252 2.47 -17.43 -3.15
N LEU A 253 1.83 -16.58 -3.94
CA LEU A 253 2.18 -16.39 -5.34
C LEU A 253 3.60 -15.80 -5.49
N TRP A 254 3.98 -14.85 -4.62
CA TRP A 254 5.34 -14.31 -4.58
C TRP A 254 6.39 -15.35 -4.25
N LYS A 255 6.06 -16.28 -3.34
CA LYS A 255 6.90 -17.43 -2.99
C LYS A 255 6.98 -18.50 -4.09
N GLY A 256 6.09 -18.48 -5.08
CA GLY A 256 5.98 -19.49 -6.12
C GLY A 256 4.99 -20.65 -5.78
N ASN A 257 4.28 -20.57 -4.67
CA ASN A 257 3.28 -21.56 -4.24
C ASN A 257 1.94 -21.33 -4.97
N ARG A 258 1.91 -21.55 -6.28
CA ARG A 258 0.75 -21.30 -7.15
C ARG A 258 -0.50 -22.07 -6.74
N GLN A 259 -0.37 -23.31 -6.30
CA GLN A 259 -1.50 -24.14 -5.90
C GLN A 259 -2.20 -23.57 -4.64
N GLU A 260 -1.43 -23.14 -3.65
CA GLU A 260 -1.96 -22.54 -2.44
C GLU A 260 -2.60 -21.17 -2.74
N ALA A 261 -1.94 -20.34 -3.56
CA ALA A 261 -2.51 -19.08 -4.02
C ALA A 261 -3.85 -19.28 -4.73
N LEU A 262 -3.97 -20.29 -5.60
CA LEU A 262 -5.21 -20.64 -6.28
C LEU A 262 -6.30 -21.08 -5.31
N SER A 263 -5.96 -21.96 -4.37
CA SER A 263 -6.91 -22.46 -3.36
C SER A 263 -7.52 -21.32 -2.55
N ILE A 264 -6.67 -20.43 -2.05
CA ILE A 264 -7.08 -19.23 -1.29
C ILE A 264 -7.93 -18.31 -2.18
N ALA A 265 -7.52 -18.05 -3.43
CA ALA A 265 -8.25 -17.18 -4.33
C ALA A 265 -9.66 -17.72 -4.64
N LYS A 266 -9.79 -19.02 -4.92
CA LYS A 266 -11.10 -19.66 -5.20
C LYS A 266 -12.04 -19.57 -4.00
N ASP A 267 -11.55 -19.89 -2.80
CA ASP A 267 -12.33 -19.78 -1.56
C ASP A 267 -12.76 -18.34 -1.26
N ALA A 268 -11.83 -17.39 -1.40
CA ALA A 268 -12.11 -15.98 -1.19
C ALA A 268 -13.10 -15.43 -2.24
N ILE A 269 -12.99 -15.78 -3.52
CA ILE A 269 -13.96 -15.39 -4.56
C ILE A 269 -15.37 -15.86 -4.20
N ALA A 270 -15.50 -17.12 -3.79
CA ALA A 270 -16.81 -17.70 -3.46
C ALA A 270 -17.48 -16.99 -2.27
N LYS A 271 -16.70 -16.63 -1.26
CA LYS A 271 -17.22 -16.01 -0.01
C LYS A 271 -17.37 -14.49 -0.11
N ALA A 272 -16.42 -13.81 -0.77
CA ALA A 272 -16.38 -12.36 -0.86
C ALA A 272 -17.28 -11.79 -1.96
N GLY A 273 -17.54 -12.53 -3.04
CA GLY A 273 -18.31 -12.05 -4.18
C GLY A 273 -19.66 -11.41 -3.84
N PRO A 274 -20.48 -11.97 -2.93
CA PRO A 274 -21.72 -11.34 -2.48
C PRO A 274 -21.54 -10.02 -1.70
N LEU A 275 -20.38 -9.85 -1.02
CA LEU A 275 -20.10 -8.69 -0.18
C LEU A 275 -19.38 -7.58 -0.96
N PHE A 276 -18.64 -7.94 -1.99
CA PHE A 276 -17.87 -7.04 -2.85
C PHE A 276 -18.25 -7.24 -4.32
N PRO A 277 -19.52 -6.95 -4.70
CA PRO A 277 -19.96 -7.19 -6.06
C PRO A 277 -19.20 -6.32 -7.06
N PHE A 278 -18.95 -6.87 -8.26
CA PHE A 278 -18.41 -6.07 -9.35
C PHE A 278 -19.24 -4.82 -9.62
N ALA A 279 -18.55 -3.70 -9.84
CA ALA A 279 -19.21 -2.43 -10.11
C ALA A 279 -20.03 -2.51 -11.40
N ALA A 280 -21.22 -1.91 -11.39
CA ALA A 280 -22.05 -1.81 -12.58
C ALA A 280 -21.45 -0.78 -13.56
N ALA A 281 -21.50 -1.06 -14.87
CA ALA A 281 -21.01 -0.13 -15.88
C ALA A 281 -21.66 1.26 -15.79
N SER A 282 -22.93 1.31 -15.41
CA SER A 282 -23.67 2.55 -15.20
C SER A 282 -23.14 3.43 -14.08
N THR A 283 -22.56 2.83 -13.02
CA THR A 283 -21.94 3.61 -11.94
C THR A 283 -20.58 4.18 -12.35
N ALA A 284 -19.83 3.43 -13.14
CA ALA A 284 -18.53 3.87 -13.62
C ALA A 284 -18.57 4.96 -14.71
N THR A 285 -19.70 5.09 -15.40
CA THR A 285 -19.87 6.03 -16.53
C THR A 285 -21.00 7.03 -16.34
N GLY A 286 -21.64 7.08 -15.17
CA GLY A 286 -22.73 7.98 -14.82
C GLY A 286 -22.29 9.44 -14.69
N ALA A 287 -23.22 10.30 -14.31
CA ALA A 287 -22.97 11.72 -14.08
C ALA A 287 -21.93 11.97 -12.96
N TYR A 288 -21.85 11.05 -12.02
CA TYR A 288 -20.88 11.00 -10.92
C TYR A 288 -20.13 9.67 -11.01
N PRO A 289 -19.10 9.55 -11.86
CA PRO A 289 -18.52 8.28 -12.19
C PRO A 289 -17.69 7.72 -11.02
N ASP A 290 -18.03 6.49 -10.59
CA ASP A 290 -17.22 5.70 -9.67
C ASP A 290 -16.05 5.03 -10.42
N ARG A 291 -14.97 5.77 -10.60
CA ARG A 291 -13.76 5.30 -11.27
C ARG A 291 -12.91 4.37 -10.39
N MET A 292 -13.25 4.26 -9.09
CA MET A 292 -12.57 3.34 -8.16
C MET A 292 -13.11 1.92 -8.25
N PHE A 293 -14.30 1.72 -8.87
CA PHE A 293 -15.06 0.47 -8.74
C PHE A 293 -15.26 0.12 -7.27
N SER A 294 -15.79 1.08 -6.49
CA SER A 294 -15.77 1.07 -5.02
C SER A 294 -16.45 -0.14 -4.39
N SER A 295 -17.46 -0.72 -5.06
CA SER A 295 -18.14 -1.93 -4.59
C SER A 295 -17.26 -3.18 -4.58
N GLU A 296 -16.17 -3.20 -5.38
CA GLU A 296 -15.20 -4.31 -5.47
C GLU A 296 -14.03 -4.15 -4.51
N VAL A 297 -13.93 -2.99 -3.83
CA VAL A 297 -12.77 -2.65 -3.02
C VAL A 297 -12.84 -3.37 -1.68
N MET A 298 -11.91 -4.31 -1.49
CA MET A 298 -11.76 -5.07 -0.26
C MET A 298 -10.95 -4.33 0.79
N PHE A 299 -9.95 -3.55 0.33
CA PHE A 299 -9.20 -2.65 1.20
C PHE A 299 -8.78 -1.39 0.46
N ALA A 300 -9.08 -0.25 1.04
CA ALA A 300 -8.63 1.06 0.59
C ALA A 300 -8.19 1.93 1.75
N LEU A 301 -7.38 2.93 1.48
CA LEU A 301 -7.18 4.04 2.40
C LEU A 301 -8.30 5.07 2.21
N TYR A 302 -8.73 5.67 3.30
CA TYR A 302 -9.58 6.86 3.28
C TYR A 302 -8.68 8.09 3.28
N ASN A 303 -8.54 8.75 2.13
CA ASN A 303 -7.63 9.87 1.92
C ASN A 303 -8.39 11.16 1.64
N THR A 304 -8.54 11.99 2.66
CA THR A 304 -9.19 13.31 2.54
C THR A 304 -8.39 14.31 1.68
N ASN A 305 -7.11 14.03 1.44
CA ASN A 305 -6.23 14.82 0.59
C ASN A 305 -6.03 14.22 -0.83
N ARG A 306 -6.89 13.27 -1.25
CA ARG A 306 -6.75 12.61 -2.55
C ARG A 306 -6.71 13.59 -3.73
N ILE A 307 -7.46 14.67 -3.66
CA ILE A 307 -7.42 15.71 -4.69
C ILE A 307 -6.04 16.37 -4.83
N ASN A 308 -5.29 16.53 -3.73
CA ASN A 308 -3.93 17.08 -3.79
C ASN A 308 -2.97 16.07 -4.41
N MET A 309 -3.18 14.76 -4.19
CA MET A 309 -2.46 13.71 -4.89
C MET A 309 -2.75 13.77 -6.40
N TYR A 310 -4.01 13.85 -6.82
CA TYR A 310 -4.38 14.02 -8.22
C TYR A 310 -3.71 15.26 -8.85
N ARG A 311 -3.78 16.41 -8.16
CA ARG A 311 -3.15 17.66 -8.62
C ARG A 311 -1.64 17.54 -8.77
N ARG A 312 -1.00 16.73 -7.94
CA ARG A 312 0.44 16.51 -7.96
C ARG A 312 0.91 15.67 -9.14
N TYR A 313 0.12 14.70 -9.58
CA TYR A 313 0.55 13.70 -10.54
C TYR A 313 -0.16 13.77 -11.89
N PHE A 314 -1.41 14.22 -11.94
CA PHE A 314 -2.26 14.06 -13.12
C PHE A 314 -3.00 15.36 -13.54
N ALA A 315 -2.90 16.46 -12.80
CA ALA A 315 -3.68 17.65 -13.17
C ALA A 315 -3.27 18.20 -14.54
N PRO A 316 -4.22 18.59 -15.39
CA PRO A 316 -3.93 19.11 -16.73
C PRO A 316 -3.15 20.42 -16.73
N THR A 317 -3.03 21.09 -15.57
CA THR A 317 -2.25 22.31 -15.38
C THR A 317 -0.76 22.06 -15.09
N LEU A 318 -0.33 20.80 -15.00
CA LEU A 318 1.07 20.45 -14.81
C LEU A 318 1.83 20.63 -16.13
N GLU A 319 3.09 21.07 -16.02
CA GLU A 319 4.01 21.03 -17.14
C GLU A 319 4.29 19.56 -17.56
N THR A 320 4.44 19.28 -18.85
CA THR A 320 4.72 17.95 -19.41
C THR A 320 5.85 17.20 -18.69
N ARG A 321 6.88 17.91 -18.23
CA ARG A 321 8.00 17.31 -17.48
C ARG A 321 7.62 16.82 -16.05
N ASN A 322 6.44 17.19 -15.54
CA ASN A 322 6.01 16.92 -14.17
C ASN A 322 4.75 16.04 -14.09
N ILE A 323 4.04 15.87 -15.21
CA ILE A 323 2.82 15.07 -15.26
C ILE A 323 3.14 13.58 -15.47
N LEU A 324 2.36 12.70 -14.86
CA LEU A 324 2.37 11.27 -15.18
C LEU A 324 1.40 11.03 -16.36
N SER A 325 1.95 10.95 -17.55
CA SER A 325 1.22 10.75 -18.79
C SER A 325 1.78 9.56 -19.58
N PHE A 326 0.94 8.87 -20.34
CA PHE A 326 1.38 7.84 -21.28
C PHE A 326 1.98 8.49 -22.52
N ALA A 327 3.02 7.87 -23.10
CA ALA A 327 3.57 8.31 -24.38
C ALA A 327 2.56 8.11 -25.50
N GLY A 328 2.25 9.19 -26.23
CA GLY A 328 1.33 9.20 -27.35
C GLY A 328 0.03 9.94 -27.10
N THR A 329 -1.02 9.55 -27.81
CA THR A 329 -2.37 10.12 -27.75
C THR A 329 -3.40 9.03 -27.48
N LEU A 330 -4.69 9.39 -27.38
CA LEU A 330 -5.77 8.40 -27.26
C LEU A 330 -5.85 7.44 -28.46
N ASP A 331 -5.44 7.88 -29.64
CA ASP A 331 -5.54 7.12 -30.90
C ASP A 331 -4.20 6.53 -31.38
N ALA A 332 -3.08 6.93 -30.77
CA ALA A 332 -1.75 6.47 -31.16
C ALA A 332 -0.81 6.36 -29.94
N GLY A 333 0.01 5.31 -29.89
CA GLY A 333 0.96 5.08 -28.82
C GLY A 333 0.45 4.08 -27.77
N ARG A 334 0.74 4.31 -26.50
CA ARG A 334 0.55 3.34 -25.42
C ARG A 334 -0.91 3.06 -25.04
N ILE A 335 -1.83 4.00 -25.27
CA ILE A 335 -3.25 3.79 -24.97
C ILE A 335 -3.86 2.73 -25.89
N PRO A 336 -3.81 2.86 -27.26
CA PRO A 336 -4.37 1.84 -28.13
C PRO A 336 -3.59 0.50 -28.11
N GLU A 337 -2.33 0.49 -27.68
CA GLU A 337 -1.59 -0.75 -27.44
C GLU A 337 -2.14 -1.51 -26.23
N LEU A 338 -2.51 -0.80 -25.16
CA LEU A 338 -3.00 -1.38 -23.92
C LEU A 338 -4.48 -1.78 -24.01
N TYR A 339 -5.31 -0.91 -24.56
CA TYR A 339 -6.77 -1.10 -24.60
C TYR A 339 -7.21 -1.61 -25.97
N ASP A 340 -7.67 -2.85 -26.00
CA ASP A 340 -8.22 -3.53 -27.17
C ASP A 340 -9.68 -3.16 -27.49
N SER A 341 -10.33 -2.36 -26.62
CA SER A 341 -11.69 -1.89 -26.80
C SER A 341 -11.89 -0.49 -26.20
N GLN A 342 -12.44 0.42 -26.99
CA GLN A 342 -12.85 1.75 -26.49
C GLN A 342 -14.10 1.70 -25.58
N ASN A 343 -14.79 0.56 -25.52
CA ASN A 343 -15.86 0.33 -24.57
C ASN A 343 -15.36 -0.02 -23.18
N ASP A 344 -14.07 -0.35 -23.03
CA ASP A 344 -13.47 -0.64 -21.72
C ASP A 344 -13.71 0.54 -20.76
N LEU A 345 -14.29 0.26 -19.61
CA LEU A 345 -14.58 1.28 -18.60
C LEU A 345 -13.33 2.01 -18.12
N ARG A 346 -12.17 1.34 -18.18
CA ARG A 346 -10.86 1.87 -17.76
C ARG A 346 -10.26 2.78 -18.85
N TYR A 347 -10.53 2.50 -20.16
CA TYR A 347 -10.18 3.40 -21.24
C TYR A 347 -10.84 4.77 -21.08
N LYS A 348 -12.11 4.77 -20.60
CA LYS A 348 -12.88 6.01 -20.38
C LYS A 348 -12.34 6.87 -19.22
N MET A 349 -11.34 6.39 -18.48
CA MET A 349 -10.65 7.18 -17.46
C MET A 349 -9.54 8.07 -18.03
N TRP A 350 -9.31 8.01 -19.34
CA TRP A 350 -8.32 8.83 -20.02
C TRP A 350 -8.95 9.95 -20.84
N SER A 351 -8.31 11.11 -20.85
CA SER A 351 -8.66 12.23 -21.71
C SER A 351 -7.41 12.93 -22.23
N ALA A 352 -7.50 13.62 -23.36
CA ALA A 352 -6.44 14.50 -23.80
C ALA A 352 -6.46 15.80 -23.00
N SER A 353 -5.30 16.38 -22.71
CA SER A 353 -5.20 17.73 -22.14
C SER A 353 -5.80 18.75 -23.09
N ALA A 354 -6.55 19.69 -22.55
CA ALA A 354 -7.06 20.84 -23.30
C ALA A 354 -6.01 21.95 -23.45
N GLU A 355 -4.93 21.91 -22.69
CA GLU A 355 -3.89 22.91 -22.63
C GLU A 355 -2.58 22.37 -23.24
N GLY A 356 -2.27 22.73 -24.43
CA GLY A 356 -0.95 22.86 -25.07
C GLY A 356 -0.25 21.60 -25.59
N ASP A 357 0.10 20.62 -24.80
CA ASP A 357 1.13 19.63 -25.16
C ASP A 357 0.61 18.22 -25.51
N ASN A 358 -0.71 18.03 -25.66
CA ASN A 358 -1.35 16.73 -25.94
C ASN A 358 -1.08 15.64 -24.90
N ASP A 359 -0.70 16.00 -23.68
CA ASP A 359 -0.56 15.05 -22.58
C ASP A 359 -1.86 14.30 -22.32
N LEU A 360 -1.76 13.03 -22.00
CA LEU A 360 -2.88 12.20 -21.60
C LEU A 360 -3.12 12.33 -20.10
N ILE A 361 -4.34 12.69 -19.74
CA ILE A 361 -4.76 12.87 -18.36
C ILE A 361 -5.43 11.59 -17.85
N PHE A 362 -4.94 11.06 -16.75
CA PHE A 362 -5.53 9.92 -16.06
C PHE A 362 -6.51 10.38 -14.99
N ASN A 363 -7.79 10.30 -15.27
CA ASN A 363 -8.87 10.86 -14.44
C ASN A 363 -9.36 9.93 -13.31
N LYS A 364 -8.73 8.77 -13.09
CA LYS A 364 -9.16 7.82 -12.05
C LYS A 364 -9.35 8.50 -10.70
N TYR A 365 -8.43 9.35 -10.30
CA TYR A 365 -8.41 10.03 -9.01
C TYR A 365 -8.94 11.48 -9.04
N GLU A 366 -9.44 11.92 -10.19
CA GLU A 366 -10.10 13.22 -10.30
C GLU A 366 -11.31 13.30 -9.36
N ASP A 367 -11.52 14.47 -8.75
CA ASP A 367 -12.70 14.68 -7.90
C ASP A 367 -13.99 14.70 -8.70
N VAL A 368 -15.02 14.14 -8.08
CA VAL A 368 -16.38 14.19 -8.58
C VAL A 368 -17.14 15.22 -7.77
N VAL A 369 -17.47 16.35 -8.40
CA VAL A 369 -18.21 17.44 -7.75
C VAL A 369 -19.70 17.17 -7.84
N VAL A 370 -20.37 17.03 -6.70
CA VAL A 370 -21.81 16.84 -6.63
C VAL A 370 -22.51 18.18 -6.49
N LYS A 371 -23.53 18.43 -7.31
CA LYS A 371 -24.20 19.74 -7.41
C LYS A 371 -24.88 20.19 -6.12
N ASP A 372 -25.34 19.27 -5.30
CA ASP A 372 -26.02 19.56 -4.02
C ASP A 372 -25.07 19.65 -2.82
N GLY A 373 -23.75 19.52 -3.04
CA GLY A 373 -22.74 19.56 -1.99
C GLY A 373 -22.65 18.27 -1.16
N SER A 374 -23.34 17.20 -1.53
CA SER A 374 -23.24 15.92 -0.85
C SER A 374 -21.85 15.29 -1.06
N THR A 375 -21.39 14.56 -0.05
CA THR A 375 -20.10 13.86 -0.09
C THR A 375 -20.27 12.47 -0.67
N ILE A 376 -19.45 12.13 -1.66
CA ILE A 376 -19.39 10.78 -2.21
C ILE A 376 -18.17 10.09 -1.65
N HIS A 377 -18.37 9.00 -0.90
CA HIS A 377 -17.28 8.31 -0.18
C HIS A 377 -16.17 7.78 -1.08
N TYR A 378 -16.46 7.33 -2.32
CA TYR A 378 -15.40 6.86 -3.22
C TYR A 378 -14.47 7.99 -3.71
N CYS A 379 -14.82 9.27 -3.52
CA CYS A 379 -13.92 10.41 -3.79
C CYS A 379 -12.75 10.49 -2.83
N TYR A 380 -12.81 9.82 -1.68
CA TYR A 380 -11.72 9.72 -0.71
C TYR A 380 -11.02 8.35 -0.73
N MET A 381 -11.51 7.42 -1.55
CA MET A 381 -11.00 6.06 -1.60
C MET A 381 -9.72 5.97 -2.41
N MET A 382 -8.70 5.30 -1.86
CA MET A 382 -7.49 4.88 -2.56
C MET A 382 -7.41 3.36 -2.49
N PRO A 383 -7.84 2.63 -3.53
CA PRO A 383 -7.84 1.18 -3.53
C PRO A 383 -6.42 0.61 -3.43
N LEU A 384 -6.24 -0.39 -2.57
CA LEU A 384 -5.01 -1.17 -2.44
C LEU A 384 -5.23 -2.66 -2.72
N ILE A 385 -6.47 -3.13 -2.50
CA ILE A 385 -6.87 -4.52 -2.74
C ILE A 385 -8.30 -4.53 -3.28
N ARG A 386 -8.50 -5.17 -4.44
CA ARG A 386 -9.81 -5.33 -5.08
C ARG A 386 -10.12 -6.78 -5.44
N LEU A 387 -11.41 -7.10 -5.54
CA LEU A 387 -11.90 -8.44 -5.90
C LEU A 387 -11.29 -8.96 -7.23
N SER A 388 -11.12 -8.07 -8.21
CA SER A 388 -10.56 -8.42 -9.52
C SER A 388 -9.16 -9.03 -9.44
N GLU A 389 -8.36 -8.71 -8.43
CA GLU A 389 -7.04 -9.31 -8.23
C GLU A 389 -7.13 -10.83 -7.94
N LEU A 390 -8.14 -11.25 -7.15
CA LEU A 390 -8.35 -12.68 -6.90
C LEU A 390 -8.67 -13.45 -8.19
N TYR A 391 -9.46 -12.86 -9.08
CA TYR A 391 -9.75 -13.46 -10.38
C TYR A 391 -8.51 -13.55 -11.27
N LEU A 392 -7.64 -12.53 -11.23
CA LEU A 392 -6.36 -12.56 -11.98
C LEU A 392 -5.40 -13.59 -11.40
N ILE A 393 -5.32 -13.72 -10.06
CA ILE A 393 -4.53 -14.78 -9.41
C ILE A 393 -5.09 -16.16 -9.80
N ALA A 394 -6.42 -16.33 -9.79
CA ALA A 394 -7.05 -17.58 -10.18
C ALA A 394 -6.79 -17.89 -11.66
N ALA A 395 -6.95 -16.93 -12.57
CA ALA A 395 -6.66 -17.09 -13.99
C ALA A 395 -5.20 -17.51 -14.24
N GLU A 396 -4.26 -16.89 -13.52
CA GLU A 396 -2.83 -17.18 -13.65
C GLU A 396 -2.47 -18.55 -13.11
N CYS A 397 -3.08 -18.99 -12.00
CA CYS A 397 -2.67 -20.21 -11.28
C CYS A 397 -3.48 -21.45 -11.67
N GLU A 398 -4.63 -21.29 -12.30
CA GLU A 398 -5.51 -22.40 -12.66
C GLU A 398 -4.83 -23.32 -13.69
N THR A 399 -4.97 -24.63 -13.49
CA THR A 399 -4.41 -25.65 -14.38
C THR A 399 -5.40 -26.11 -15.45
N ASP A 400 -6.70 -25.97 -15.20
CA ASP A 400 -7.71 -26.16 -16.23
C ASP A 400 -7.76 -24.89 -17.12
N PHE A 401 -7.32 -25.04 -18.36
CA PHE A 401 -7.22 -23.96 -19.32
C PHE A 401 -8.55 -23.20 -19.54
N ARG A 402 -9.67 -23.91 -19.58
CA ARG A 402 -10.98 -23.29 -19.77
C ARG A 402 -11.38 -22.47 -18.57
N GLN A 403 -11.20 -22.99 -17.35
CA GLN A 403 -11.46 -22.25 -16.14
C GLN A 403 -10.56 -21.02 -16.01
N ALA A 404 -9.29 -21.12 -16.40
CA ALA A 404 -8.38 -19.97 -16.42
C ALA A 404 -8.89 -18.87 -17.34
N VAL A 405 -9.32 -19.21 -18.56
CA VAL A 405 -9.95 -18.29 -19.51
C VAL A 405 -11.26 -17.70 -18.95
N ASP A 406 -12.08 -18.49 -18.27
CA ASP A 406 -13.35 -18.03 -17.67
C ASP A 406 -13.10 -17.00 -16.56
N TYR A 407 -12.07 -17.18 -15.73
CA TYR A 407 -11.68 -16.16 -14.72
C TYR A 407 -11.26 -14.85 -15.38
N LEU A 408 -10.44 -14.90 -16.43
CA LEU A 408 -10.01 -13.74 -17.19
C LEU A 408 -11.20 -13.03 -17.84
N ASN A 409 -12.06 -13.75 -18.53
CA ASN A 409 -13.22 -13.21 -19.23
C ASN A 409 -14.29 -12.69 -18.27
N THR A 410 -14.37 -13.19 -17.04
CA THR A 410 -15.22 -12.60 -16.01
C THR A 410 -14.86 -11.15 -15.76
N ILE A 411 -13.57 -10.82 -15.60
CA ILE A 411 -13.13 -9.42 -15.43
C ILE A 411 -13.47 -8.61 -16.67
N ARG A 412 -13.13 -9.11 -17.84
CA ARG A 412 -13.35 -8.43 -19.13
C ARG A 412 -14.81 -8.07 -19.35
N TYR A 413 -15.71 -9.02 -19.12
CA TYR A 413 -17.15 -8.78 -19.16
C TYR A 413 -17.56 -7.65 -18.21
N ARG A 414 -17.04 -7.64 -16.98
CA ARG A 414 -17.33 -6.59 -15.98
C ARG A 414 -16.71 -5.23 -16.34
N ARG A 415 -15.75 -5.20 -17.24
CA ARG A 415 -15.14 -3.97 -17.79
C ARG A 415 -15.73 -3.57 -19.15
N SER A 416 -16.81 -4.21 -19.61
CA SER A 416 -17.46 -3.98 -20.92
C SER A 416 -16.54 -4.28 -22.11
N CYS A 417 -15.65 -5.26 -21.95
CA CYS A 417 -14.76 -5.75 -22.98
C CYS A 417 -15.31 -7.06 -23.57
N PRO A 418 -15.07 -7.33 -24.86
CA PRO A 418 -15.37 -8.64 -25.44
C PRO A 418 -14.49 -9.73 -24.82
N ASP A 419 -15.00 -10.95 -24.82
CA ASP A 419 -14.26 -12.13 -24.37
C ASP A 419 -13.05 -12.40 -25.25
N LEU A 420 -11.98 -12.93 -24.64
CA LEU A 420 -10.80 -13.45 -25.33
C LEU A 420 -10.92 -14.96 -25.51
N SER A 421 -10.27 -15.47 -26.54
CA SER A 421 -10.21 -16.90 -26.85
C SER A 421 -8.76 -17.30 -27.18
N PRO A 422 -7.86 -17.23 -26.18
CA PRO A 422 -6.46 -17.61 -26.38
C PRO A 422 -6.37 -19.07 -26.85
N LYS A 423 -5.45 -19.35 -27.76
CA LYS A 423 -5.31 -20.67 -28.37
C LYS A 423 -4.46 -21.65 -27.53
N ASP A 424 -3.60 -21.10 -26.67
CA ASP A 424 -2.67 -21.85 -25.83
C ASP A 424 -2.34 -21.11 -24.52
N ALA A 425 -1.56 -21.75 -23.67
CA ALA A 425 -1.18 -21.21 -22.38
C ALA A 425 -0.28 -19.96 -22.48
N ASP A 426 0.54 -19.85 -23.54
CA ASP A 426 1.42 -18.69 -23.72
C ASP A 426 0.60 -17.45 -24.10
N GLU A 427 -0.36 -17.60 -25.01
CA GLU A 427 -1.28 -16.53 -25.38
C GLU A 427 -2.16 -16.13 -24.16
N LEU A 428 -2.66 -17.09 -23.39
CA LEU A 428 -3.40 -16.80 -22.16
C LEU A 428 -2.54 -16.02 -21.17
N GLN A 429 -1.27 -16.37 -20.97
CA GLN A 429 -0.38 -15.63 -20.06
C GLN A 429 -0.14 -14.18 -20.54
N LEU A 430 -0.03 -13.95 -21.85
CA LEU A 430 0.05 -12.59 -22.42
C LEU A 430 -1.23 -11.81 -22.15
N ASP A 431 -2.38 -12.44 -22.34
CA ASP A 431 -3.69 -11.83 -22.11
C ASP A 431 -3.92 -11.50 -20.63
N ILE A 432 -3.53 -12.40 -19.70
CA ILE A 432 -3.55 -12.13 -18.26
C ILE A 432 -2.63 -10.94 -17.93
N THR A 433 -1.44 -10.88 -18.51
CA THR A 433 -0.49 -9.78 -18.28
C THR A 433 -1.07 -8.44 -18.74
N ARG A 434 -1.71 -8.40 -19.91
CA ARG A 434 -2.37 -7.19 -20.42
C ARG A 434 -3.56 -6.77 -19.54
N GLU A 435 -4.37 -7.75 -19.13
CA GLU A 435 -5.53 -7.47 -18.29
C GLU A 435 -5.12 -6.99 -16.90
N PHE A 436 -4.11 -7.63 -16.29
CA PHE A 436 -3.51 -7.17 -15.04
C PHE A 436 -2.99 -5.74 -15.18
N ARG A 437 -2.27 -5.44 -16.27
CA ARG A 437 -1.75 -4.09 -16.52
C ARG A 437 -2.86 -3.04 -16.62
N LYS A 438 -3.99 -3.33 -17.30
CA LYS A 438 -5.15 -2.44 -17.35
C LYS A 438 -5.80 -2.23 -15.97
N GLU A 439 -5.85 -3.28 -15.18
CA GLU A 439 -6.60 -3.30 -13.91
C GLU A 439 -5.92 -2.50 -12.81
N VAL A 440 -4.58 -2.51 -12.74
CA VAL A 440 -3.83 -1.98 -11.60
C VAL A 440 -3.14 -0.63 -11.83
N ILE A 441 -3.47 0.09 -12.91
CA ILE A 441 -2.94 1.45 -13.14
C ILE A 441 -3.34 2.35 -11.98
N GLY A 442 -2.35 3.03 -11.39
CA GLY A 442 -2.55 3.89 -10.24
C GLY A 442 -2.70 3.14 -8.91
N GLU A 443 -2.42 1.82 -8.88
CA GLU A 443 -2.52 0.99 -7.66
C GLU A 443 -1.19 0.32 -7.28
N GLY A 444 -0.10 0.58 -8.01
CA GLY A 444 1.27 0.21 -7.64
C GLY A 444 1.59 -1.28 -7.67
N GLN A 445 0.87 -2.10 -8.46
CA GLN A 445 1.08 -3.56 -8.43
C GLN A 445 1.84 -4.11 -9.65
N MET A 446 1.90 -3.37 -10.76
CA MET A 446 2.43 -3.90 -12.01
C MET A 446 3.94 -4.13 -12.00
N PHE A 447 4.72 -3.26 -11.36
CA PHE A 447 6.17 -3.46 -11.21
C PHE A 447 6.48 -4.77 -10.49
N TYR A 448 5.73 -5.09 -9.44
CA TYR A 448 5.87 -6.34 -8.70
C TYR A 448 5.44 -7.56 -9.52
N PHE A 449 4.43 -7.41 -10.36
CA PHE A 449 4.04 -8.46 -11.31
C PHE A 449 5.20 -8.80 -12.25
N TYR A 450 5.78 -7.80 -12.90
CA TYR A 450 6.93 -7.98 -13.79
C TYR A 450 8.13 -8.60 -13.07
N LYS A 451 8.45 -8.11 -11.86
CA LYS A 451 9.55 -8.63 -11.04
C LYS A 451 9.35 -10.11 -10.68
N ARG A 452 8.14 -10.48 -10.26
CA ARG A 452 7.83 -11.87 -9.89
C ARG A 452 8.01 -12.84 -11.06
N HIS A 453 7.64 -12.40 -12.25
CA HIS A 453 7.83 -13.16 -13.49
C HIS A 453 9.25 -13.06 -14.08
N ALA A 454 10.14 -12.29 -13.48
CA ALA A 454 11.46 -11.99 -14.02
C ALA A 454 11.42 -11.59 -15.51
N MET A 455 10.44 -10.76 -15.90
CA MET A 455 10.19 -10.42 -17.31
C MET A 455 11.39 -9.66 -17.88
N GLN A 456 11.92 -10.15 -18.99
CA GLN A 456 13.07 -9.54 -19.65
C GLN A 456 12.68 -8.39 -20.58
N ASN A 457 11.47 -8.40 -21.09
CA ASN A 457 10.94 -7.36 -21.96
C ASN A 457 9.60 -6.88 -21.39
N ILE A 458 9.50 -5.57 -21.18
CA ILE A 458 8.27 -4.90 -20.76
C ILE A 458 8.05 -3.67 -21.66
N PRO A 459 6.82 -3.20 -21.84
CA PRO A 459 6.57 -2.00 -22.65
C PRO A 459 7.43 -0.82 -22.19
N ASN A 460 8.03 -0.07 -23.13
CA ASN A 460 8.83 1.11 -22.82
C ASN A 460 7.92 2.33 -22.63
N GLY A 461 7.70 2.77 -21.39
CA GLY A 461 6.82 3.89 -21.06
C GLY A 461 7.21 5.22 -21.69
N SER A 462 8.51 5.42 -22.00
CA SER A 462 9.01 6.66 -22.65
C SER A 462 9.06 6.59 -24.19
N ALA A 463 8.37 5.62 -24.77
CA ALA A 463 8.25 5.50 -26.24
C ALA A 463 6.81 5.17 -26.64
N MET A 464 6.38 5.59 -27.81
CA MET A 464 5.04 5.33 -28.34
C MET A 464 4.77 3.84 -28.61
N SER A 465 5.82 3.02 -28.75
CA SER A 465 5.73 1.58 -29.03
C SER A 465 7.04 0.88 -28.69
N GLY A 466 7.03 -0.46 -28.69
CA GLY A 466 8.19 -1.30 -28.44
C GLY A 466 8.48 -1.52 -26.95
N ASP A 467 9.40 -2.41 -26.68
CA ASP A 467 9.74 -2.86 -25.35
C ASP A 467 11.06 -2.30 -24.85
N MET A 468 11.20 -2.26 -23.53
CA MET A 468 12.43 -2.04 -22.82
C MET A 468 13.00 -3.38 -22.35
N ASN A 469 14.31 -3.57 -22.54
CA ASN A 469 14.99 -4.74 -21.99
C ASN A 469 15.28 -4.54 -20.49
N MET A 470 14.74 -5.43 -19.66
CA MET A 470 14.90 -5.45 -18.22
C MET A 470 16.01 -6.40 -17.79
N LEU A 471 16.98 -5.86 -17.09
CA LEU A 471 17.97 -6.67 -16.37
C LEU A 471 17.47 -6.98 -14.96
N LEU A 472 17.88 -8.08 -14.34
CA LEU A 472 17.48 -8.44 -12.97
C LEU A 472 17.78 -7.32 -11.96
N LYS A 473 18.91 -6.60 -12.12
CA LYS A 473 19.26 -5.46 -11.28
C LYS A 473 18.24 -4.30 -11.34
N ASN A 474 17.49 -4.15 -12.44
CA ASN A 474 16.49 -3.10 -12.57
C ASN A 474 15.28 -3.35 -11.67
N TYR A 475 15.06 -4.60 -11.29
CA TYR A 475 13.99 -4.99 -10.38
C TYR A 475 14.35 -4.86 -8.90
N VAL A 476 15.61 -4.61 -8.55
CA VAL A 476 16.07 -4.58 -7.16
C VAL A 476 16.50 -3.17 -6.82
N VAL A 477 15.67 -2.47 -6.07
CA VAL A 477 16.04 -1.16 -5.52
C VAL A 477 17.08 -1.38 -4.42
N PRO A 478 18.24 -0.68 -4.44
CA PRO A 478 19.23 -0.82 -3.40
C PRO A 478 18.70 -0.43 -2.03
N ILE A 479 19.12 -1.17 -1.00
CA ILE A 479 18.91 -0.77 0.40
C ILE A 479 19.62 0.57 0.64
N PRO A 480 19.02 1.52 1.38
CA PRO A 480 19.64 2.82 1.64
C PRO A 480 21.03 2.71 2.30
N ASP A 481 21.95 3.56 1.88
CA ASP A 481 23.34 3.57 2.40
C ASP A 481 23.37 3.71 3.95
N SER A 482 22.44 4.47 4.54
CA SER A 482 22.29 4.60 6.00
C SER A 482 22.07 3.29 6.74
N GLU A 483 21.47 2.29 6.08
CA GLU A 483 21.25 0.96 6.68
C GLU A 483 22.47 0.06 6.56
N THR A 484 23.23 0.19 5.48
CA THR A 484 24.43 -0.60 5.25
C THR A 484 25.62 -0.08 6.05
N ASP A 485 25.78 1.25 6.14
CA ASP A 485 26.91 1.90 6.84
C ASP A 485 26.86 1.67 8.37
N ASN A 486 25.66 1.55 8.94
CA ASN A 486 25.50 1.28 10.38
C ASN A 486 25.69 -0.19 10.77
N ARG A 487 25.92 -1.09 9.83
CA ARG A 487 26.10 -2.54 10.05
C ARG A 487 27.56 -2.98 9.87
N LEU A 488 28.45 -2.06 9.45
CA LEU A 488 29.88 -2.24 9.35
C LEU A 488 30.57 -1.81 10.65
#